data_aadfd9033ec1e573046a4763784af219
#
_entry.id   aadfd9033ec1e573046a4763784af219
#
_cell.length_a   1.000
_cell.length_b   1.000
_cell.length_c   1.000
_cell.angle_alpha   90.00
_cell.angle_beta   90.00
_cell.angle_gamma   90.00
#
_symmetry.space_group_name_H-M   'P 1'
#
loop_
_entity.id
_entity.type
_entity.pdbx_description
1 polymer ?
#
loop_
_entity_poly.entity_id
_entity_poly.type
_entity_poly.pdbx_seq_one_letter_code
_entity_poly.pdbx_strand_id
1 'polypeptide(L)'
;MLSLGWLIYFSFGLTYTATAPLVAPIMNDLGLSYTQMGAVTGAWQLVYIFSAQPLGLIIDRLGVYKSLLLGAVVISFSSILRGFATGFEGLFASVALFGIGGPMVSIGTPKLISIWFTGRERGIASGINGSGSAVGSMVALGLTNSMVLPLVGDWRNVFYFYGLLGFSIALVWLLLGGHPSPNTPAKIVESSDKNRRSNTFREILKNRGIWIIVVIGIVFFLASHGLQNWLPRILELKGSSPANAGYATSLMTLSGVLGSLVVPRFMYRLKHRRLVIATLLLVSGCAILVIGMGEGVCLWLGILLAGFFTRALMPVLTVMLMEMPEVGAEHMGTVGGLFFSIGEVGGFLGPFMMGYLKDVTDSFLSGIFFLTTATWATTIATVLLKSKD
;
A
#
# COMPACT_ATOMS: atom_id res chain seq x y z
N MET A 1 16.95 16.67 -4.19
CA MET A 1 15.58 16.49 -3.71
C MET A 1 14.96 15.15 -4.08
N LEU A 2 15.01 14.71 -5.34
CA LEU A 2 14.43 13.42 -5.76
C LEU A 2 15.00 12.24 -4.96
N SER A 3 16.32 12.12 -4.84
CA SER A 3 16.97 11.02 -4.10
C SER A 3 16.60 11.02 -2.62
N LEU A 4 16.49 12.18 -1.99
CA LEU A 4 16.09 12.30 -0.58
C LEU A 4 14.62 11.93 -0.40
N GLY A 5 13.73 12.37 -1.27
CA GLY A 5 12.32 11.97 -1.28
C GLY A 5 12.17 10.45 -1.51
N TRP A 6 12.98 9.89 -2.40
CA TRP A 6 13.05 8.45 -2.65
C TRP A 6 13.47 7.67 -1.39
N LEU A 7 14.50 8.12 -0.66
CA LEU A 7 14.93 7.49 0.59
C LEU A 7 13.84 7.49 1.67
N ILE A 8 13.11 8.60 1.82
CA ILE A 8 11.97 8.67 2.75
C ILE A 8 10.89 7.68 2.32
N TYR A 9 10.59 7.60 1.02
CA TYR A 9 9.57 6.68 0.53
C TYR A 9 10.04 5.22 0.57
N PHE A 10 11.33 4.98 0.45
CA PHE A 10 11.96 3.69 0.72
C PHE A 10 11.76 3.26 2.19
N SER A 11 12.03 4.16 3.16
CA SER A 11 11.82 3.85 4.58
C SER A 11 10.36 3.58 4.93
N PHE A 12 9.41 4.24 4.26
CA PHE A 12 7.99 3.93 4.34
C PHE A 12 7.71 2.48 3.92
N GLY A 13 8.17 2.09 2.72
CA GLY A 13 7.98 0.73 2.20
C GLY A 13 8.63 -0.34 3.07
N LEU A 14 9.84 -0.08 3.55
CA LEU A 14 10.58 -0.95 4.45
C LEU A 14 9.80 -1.20 5.76
N THR A 15 9.35 -0.12 6.41
CA THR A 15 8.74 -0.21 7.74
C THR A 15 7.35 -0.84 7.71
N TYR A 16 6.50 -0.49 6.73
CA TYR A 16 5.16 -1.05 6.70
C TYR A 16 5.15 -2.55 6.41
N THR A 17 6.13 -3.03 5.65
CA THR A 17 6.21 -4.44 5.22
C THR A 17 7.01 -5.32 6.18
N ALA A 18 7.84 -4.72 7.05
CA ALA A 18 8.78 -5.43 7.92
C ALA A 18 8.14 -6.49 8.82
N THR A 19 6.86 -6.35 9.17
CA THR A 19 6.13 -7.31 10.02
C THR A 19 5.84 -8.63 9.30
N ALA A 20 5.58 -8.61 7.99
CA ALA A 20 5.14 -9.78 7.23
C ALA A 20 6.13 -10.98 7.27
N PRO A 21 7.45 -10.81 7.07
CA PRO A 21 8.41 -11.90 7.17
C PRO A 21 8.65 -12.38 8.61
N LEU A 22 8.23 -11.61 9.62
CA LEU A 22 8.44 -11.90 11.04
C LEU A 22 7.20 -12.45 11.73
N VAL A 23 6.13 -12.75 11.00
CA VAL A 23 4.85 -13.25 11.57
C VAL A 23 5.07 -14.48 12.46
N ALA A 24 5.82 -15.47 11.99
CA ALA A 24 6.05 -16.71 12.75
C ALA A 24 6.80 -16.47 14.07
N PRO A 25 7.98 -15.84 14.11
CA PRO A 25 8.68 -15.59 15.35
C PRO A 25 7.91 -14.68 16.32
N ILE A 26 7.20 -13.66 15.83
CA ILE A 26 6.37 -12.78 16.66
C ILE A 26 5.23 -13.56 17.31
N MET A 27 4.47 -14.35 16.53
CA MET A 27 3.36 -15.14 17.05
C MET A 27 3.82 -16.16 18.11
N ASN A 28 4.95 -16.82 17.86
CA ASN A 28 5.49 -17.80 18.79
C ASN A 28 5.94 -17.17 20.11
N ASP A 29 6.58 -16.01 20.06
CA ASP A 29 7.13 -15.33 21.23
C ASP A 29 6.05 -14.63 22.07
N LEU A 30 5.07 -14.00 21.42
CA LEU A 30 4.00 -13.25 22.10
C LEU A 30 2.72 -14.06 22.33
N GLY A 31 2.67 -15.33 21.90
CA GLY A 31 1.49 -16.20 22.04
C GLY A 31 0.27 -15.69 21.27
N LEU A 32 0.45 -15.03 20.12
CA LEU A 32 -0.64 -14.43 19.37
C LEU A 32 -1.36 -15.45 18.49
N SER A 33 -2.71 -15.35 18.42
CA SER A 33 -3.50 -16.05 17.41
C SER A 33 -3.29 -15.44 16.02
N TYR A 34 -3.70 -16.17 14.96
CA TYR A 34 -3.67 -15.64 13.59
C TYR A 34 -4.62 -14.44 13.43
N THR A 35 -5.76 -14.42 14.11
CA THR A 35 -6.69 -13.29 14.14
C THR A 35 -6.02 -12.03 14.71
N GLN A 36 -5.37 -12.18 15.86
CA GLN A 36 -4.64 -11.08 16.50
C GLN A 36 -3.51 -10.57 15.61
N MET A 37 -2.75 -11.47 15.02
CA MET A 37 -1.65 -11.09 14.10
C MET A 37 -2.16 -10.43 12.81
N GLY A 38 -3.31 -10.88 12.29
CA GLY A 38 -4.01 -10.23 11.18
C GLY A 38 -4.47 -8.82 11.51
N ALA A 39 -5.01 -8.62 12.73
CA ALA A 39 -5.37 -7.29 13.24
C ALA A 39 -4.13 -6.39 13.39
N VAL A 40 -3.03 -6.92 13.91
CA VAL A 40 -1.75 -6.18 14.05
C VAL A 40 -1.25 -5.69 12.69
N THR A 41 -1.17 -6.59 11.69
CA THR A 41 -0.66 -6.22 10.37
C THR A 41 -1.57 -5.25 9.62
N GLY A 42 -2.87 -5.23 9.96
CA GLY A 42 -3.86 -4.29 9.45
C GLY A 42 -4.01 -2.99 10.28
N ALA A 43 -3.37 -2.89 11.44
CA ALA A 43 -3.62 -1.78 12.39
C ALA A 43 -3.35 -0.39 11.82
N TRP A 44 -2.31 -0.24 10.99
CA TRP A 44 -1.97 1.06 10.43
C TRP A 44 -3.01 1.57 9.43
N GLN A 45 -3.70 0.67 8.70
CA GLN A 45 -4.77 1.04 7.78
C GLN A 45 -5.97 1.62 8.53
N LEU A 46 -6.32 1.05 9.68
CA LEU A 46 -7.40 1.60 10.52
C LEU A 46 -7.15 3.05 10.87
N VAL A 47 -5.93 3.38 11.29
CA VAL A 47 -5.57 4.77 11.63
C VAL A 47 -5.47 5.62 10.38
N TYR A 48 -4.92 5.08 9.27
CA TYR A 48 -4.79 5.78 8.00
C TYR A 48 -6.14 6.26 7.47
N ILE A 49 -7.20 5.46 7.56
CA ILE A 49 -8.57 5.81 7.13
C ILE A 49 -9.01 7.17 7.71
N PHE A 50 -8.74 7.38 9.00
CA PHE A 50 -9.16 8.59 9.69
C PHE A 50 -8.11 9.72 9.65
N SER A 51 -6.83 9.37 9.55
CA SER A 51 -5.72 10.33 9.64
C SER A 51 -5.35 10.97 8.29
N ALA A 52 -5.57 10.28 7.17
CA ALA A 52 -5.11 10.74 5.86
C ALA A 52 -5.68 12.12 5.47
N GLN A 53 -6.98 12.34 5.70
CA GLN A 53 -7.64 13.61 5.35
C GLN A 53 -7.13 14.78 6.21
N PRO A 54 -7.14 14.74 7.56
CA PRO A 54 -6.64 15.83 8.38
C PRO A 54 -5.13 16.05 8.19
N LEU A 55 -4.34 14.99 7.99
CA LEU A 55 -2.91 15.11 7.76
C LEU A 55 -2.60 15.75 6.40
N GLY A 56 -3.41 15.50 5.37
CA GLY A 56 -3.32 16.24 4.11
C GLY A 56 -3.40 17.74 4.31
N LEU A 57 -4.37 18.22 5.12
CA LEU A 57 -4.49 19.64 5.48
C LEU A 57 -3.31 20.16 6.31
N ILE A 58 -2.77 19.32 7.18
CA ILE A 58 -1.57 19.64 7.97
C ILE A 58 -0.35 19.80 7.04
N ILE A 59 -0.18 18.93 6.05
CA ILE A 59 0.89 19.03 5.05
C ILE A 59 0.79 20.36 4.28
N ASP A 60 -0.43 20.83 3.99
CA ASP A 60 -0.63 22.11 3.32
C ASP A 60 -0.21 23.30 4.18
N ARG A 61 -0.40 23.21 5.50
CA ARG A 61 -0.04 24.28 6.45
C ARG A 61 1.42 24.27 6.89
N LEU A 62 1.95 23.10 7.23
CA LEU A 62 3.34 22.94 7.70
C LEU A 62 4.36 23.02 6.58
N GLY A 63 3.91 22.77 5.33
CA GLY A 63 4.78 22.60 4.18
C GLY A 63 5.37 21.19 4.09
N VAL A 64 5.78 20.82 2.87
CA VAL A 64 6.22 19.46 2.52
C VAL A 64 7.47 19.03 3.30
N TYR A 65 8.43 19.95 3.49
CA TYR A 65 9.69 19.65 4.15
C TYR A 65 9.49 19.16 5.60
N LYS A 66 8.76 19.94 6.41
CA LYS A 66 8.49 19.60 7.82
C LYS A 66 7.59 18.37 7.94
N SER A 67 6.62 18.23 7.03
CA SER A 67 5.69 17.09 7.04
C SER A 67 6.40 15.78 6.72
N LEU A 68 7.31 15.76 5.75
CA LEU A 68 8.11 14.59 5.43
C LEU A 68 9.06 14.22 6.56
N LEU A 69 9.68 15.21 7.20
CA LEU A 69 10.52 14.95 8.39
C LEU A 69 9.72 14.33 9.54
N LEU A 70 8.58 14.93 9.88
CA LEU A 70 7.70 14.39 10.94
C LEU A 70 7.19 12.99 10.59
N GLY A 71 6.76 12.79 9.35
CA GLY A 71 6.33 11.48 8.86
C GLY A 71 7.43 10.43 8.99
N ALA A 72 8.65 10.75 8.53
CA ALA A 72 9.80 9.85 8.64
C ALA A 72 10.17 9.53 10.10
N VAL A 73 10.13 10.52 10.99
CA VAL A 73 10.35 10.32 12.44
C VAL A 73 9.28 9.41 13.04
N VAL A 74 8.00 9.68 12.76
CA VAL A 74 6.88 8.87 13.31
C VAL A 74 6.92 7.43 12.83
N ILE A 75 7.16 7.16 11.53
CA ILE A 75 7.25 5.79 11.02
C ILE A 75 8.47 5.06 11.59
N SER A 76 9.60 5.74 11.80
CA SER A 76 10.80 5.18 12.41
C SER A 76 10.57 4.83 13.88
N PHE A 77 9.90 5.73 14.61
CA PHE A 77 9.52 5.51 16.00
C PHE A 77 8.52 4.36 16.15
N SER A 78 7.52 4.27 15.22
CA SER A 78 6.62 3.12 15.13
C SER A 78 7.40 1.81 14.99
N SER A 79 8.45 1.77 14.16
CA SER A 79 9.29 0.59 14.03
C SER A 79 9.99 0.22 15.34
N ILE A 80 10.62 1.18 16.01
CA ILE A 80 11.30 0.93 17.29
C ILE A 80 10.33 0.44 18.36
N LEU A 81 9.14 1.04 18.46
CA LEU A 81 8.12 0.63 19.44
C LEU A 81 7.64 -0.82 19.23
N ARG A 82 7.63 -1.34 17.98
CA ARG A 82 7.33 -2.75 17.72
C ARG A 82 8.30 -3.69 18.42
N GLY A 83 9.60 -3.32 18.50
CA GLY A 83 10.60 -4.09 19.20
C GLY A 83 10.41 -4.12 20.73
N PHE A 84 9.73 -3.15 21.32
CA PHE A 84 9.39 -3.12 22.75
C PHE A 84 8.08 -3.84 23.08
N ALA A 85 7.35 -4.34 22.10
CA ALA A 85 6.07 -4.98 22.33
C ALA A 85 6.21 -6.28 23.14
N THR A 86 5.41 -6.42 24.20
CA THR A 86 5.33 -7.59 25.09
C THR A 86 4.04 -8.37 24.94
N GLY A 87 3.16 -7.95 24.03
CA GLY A 87 1.87 -8.61 23.76
C GLY A 87 1.12 -7.91 22.63
N PHE A 88 -0.11 -8.38 22.40
CA PHE A 88 -0.98 -7.91 21.32
C PHE A 88 -1.16 -6.40 21.32
N GLU A 89 -1.55 -5.82 22.45
CA GLU A 89 -1.92 -4.39 22.53
C GLU A 89 -0.75 -3.46 22.18
N GLY A 90 0.44 -3.75 22.74
CA GLY A 90 1.65 -2.98 22.47
C GLY A 90 2.08 -3.07 21.00
N LEU A 91 2.01 -4.26 20.41
CA LEU A 91 2.35 -4.46 19.01
C LEU A 91 1.32 -3.80 18.09
N PHE A 92 0.01 -3.96 18.40
CA PHE A 92 -1.06 -3.32 17.65
C PHE A 92 -0.93 -1.79 17.68
N ALA A 93 -0.75 -1.19 18.86
CA ALA A 93 -0.59 0.26 19.01
C ALA A 93 0.64 0.80 18.29
N SER A 94 1.76 0.06 18.34
CA SER A 94 2.99 0.46 17.64
C SER A 94 2.85 0.42 16.12
N VAL A 95 2.15 -0.57 15.57
CA VAL A 95 1.84 -0.63 14.13
C VAL A 95 0.79 0.42 13.74
N ALA A 96 -0.22 0.65 14.59
CA ALA A 96 -1.23 1.69 14.39
C ALA A 96 -0.61 3.09 14.29
N LEU A 97 0.42 3.39 15.08
CA LEU A 97 1.16 4.65 15.03
C LEU A 97 1.74 4.94 13.63
N PHE A 98 2.13 3.91 12.88
CA PHE A 98 2.55 4.09 11.49
C PHE A 98 1.45 4.76 10.65
N GLY A 99 0.17 4.49 10.94
CA GLY A 99 -0.97 5.10 10.27
C GLY A 99 -1.10 6.62 10.46
N ILE A 100 -0.34 7.22 11.39
CA ILE A 100 -0.21 8.67 11.54
C ILE A 100 0.94 9.21 10.67
N GLY A 101 2.12 8.59 10.73
CA GLY A 101 3.28 9.03 9.95
C GLY A 101 3.16 8.70 8.46
N GLY A 102 2.49 7.59 8.15
CA GLY A 102 2.34 7.07 6.79
C GLY A 102 1.73 8.06 5.80
N PRO A 103 0.58 8.68 6.08
CA PRO A 103 -0.03 9.69 5.22
C PRO A 103 0.89 10.90 4.98
N MET A 104 1.67 11.33 5.99
CA MET A 104 2.61 12.44 5.82
C MET A 104 3.67 12.11 4.77
N VAL A 105 4.10 10.85 4.66
CA VAL A 105 5.06 10.39 3.66
C VAL A 105 4.37 10.13 2.33
N SER A 106 3.29 9.35 2.31
CA SER A 106 2.63 8.90 1.07
C SER A 106 1.94 10.03 0.29
N ILE A 107 1.44 11.06 0.98
CA ILE A 107 0.88 12.28 0.38
C ILE A 107 1.98 13.33 0.15
N GLY A 108 2.93 13.43 1.08
CA GLY A 108 4.00 14.42 1.04
C GLY A 108 5.00 14.22 -0.10
N THR A 109 5.37 12.98 -0.42
CA THR A 109 6.36 12.71 -1.47
C THR A 109 5.86 13.06 -2.89
N PRO A 110 4.62 12.72 -3.33
CA PRO A 110 4.07 13.23 -4.58
C PRO A 110 3.98 14.76 -4.61
N LYS A 111 3.66 15.39 -3.48
CA LYS A 111 3.63 16.85 -3.38
C LYS A 111 5.03 17.46 -3.51
N LEU A 112 6.07 16.83 -2.92
CA LEU A 112 7.46 17.22 -3.12
C LEU A 112 7.81 17.22 -4.62
N ILE A 113 7.48 16.14 -5.33
CA ILE A 113 7.74 16.02 -6.76
C ILE A 113 7.01 17.12 -7.55
N SER A 114 5.76 17.43 -7.18
CA SER A 114 4.99 18.48 -7.88
C SER A 114 5.56 19.89 -7.73
N ILE A 115 6.29 20.16 -6.64
CA ILE A 115 6.94 21.44 -6.35
C ILE A 115 8.28 21.58 -7.12
N TRP A 116 9.05 20.49 -7.17
CA TRP A 116 10.41 20.53 -7.71
C TRP A 116 10.51 20.22 -9.21
N PHE A 117 9.51 19.55 -9.79
CA PHE A 117 9.54 19.09 -11.18
C PHE A 117 8.30 19.54 -11.95
N THR A 118 8.49 19.89 -13.22
CA THR A 118 7.41 20.35 -14.12
C THR A 118 7.38 19.53 -15.41
N GLY A 119 6.27 19.60 -16.13
CA GLY A 119 6.13 18.99 -17.45
C GLY A 119 6.47 17.50 -17.48
N ARG A 120 7.26 17.07 -18.46
CA ARG A 120 7.67 15.66 -18.67
C ARG A 120 8.54 15.11 -17.52
N GLU A 121 9.37 15.97 -16.92
CA GLU A 121 10.26 15.57 -15.82
C GLU A 121 9.49 15.17 -14.58
N ARG A 122 8.33 15.79 -14.30
CA ARG A 122 7.45 15.43 -13.19
C ARG A 122 6.99 13.96 -13.28
N GLY A 123 6.64 13.50 -14.49
CA GLY A 123 6.22 12.11 -14.71
C GLY A 123 7.34 11.11 -14.40
N ILE A 124 8.56 11.40 -14.87
CA ILE A 124 9.75 10.57 -14.63
C ILE A 124 10.10 10.58 -13.14
N ALA A 125 10.15 11.76 -12.50
CA ALA A 125 10.44 11.91 -11.08
C ALA A 125 9.40 11.20 -10.20
N SER A 126 8.10 11.24 -10.55
CA SER A 126 7.04 10.52 -9.86
C SER A 126 7.23 9.00 -9.96
N GLY A 127 7.60 8.48 -11.11
CA GLY A 127 7.90 7.06 -11.31
C GLY A 127 9.09 6.60 -10.48
N ILE A 128 10.19 7.36 -10.50
CA ILE A 128 11.38 7.09 -9.67
C ILE A 128 11.02 7.14 -8.19
N ASN A 129 10.34 8.20 -7.74
CA ASN A 129 9.94 8.33 -6.34
C ASN A 129 9.05 7.16 -5.89
N GLY A 130 8.06 6.77 -6.72
CA GLY A 130 7.15 5.64 -6.42
C GLY A 130 7.89 4.31 -6.27
N SER A 131 9.00 4.09 -6.99
CA SER A 131 9.83 2.90 -6.86
C SER A 131 10.47 2.77 -5.47
N GLY A 132 10.65 3.88 -4.73
CA GLY A 132 11.23 3.87 -3.39
C GLY A 132 10.47 2.94 -2.43
N SER A 133 9.16 3.12 -2.30
CA SER A 133 8.33 2.27 -1.44
C SER A 133 8.34 0.80 -1.88
N ALA A 134 8.30 0.54 -3.19
CA ALA A 134 8.37 -0.83 -3.71
C ALA A 134 9.70 -1.51 -3.37
N VAL A 135 10.82 -0.81 -3.58
CA VAL A 135 12.17 -1.31 -3.23
C VAL A 135 12.30 -1.52 -1.72
N GLY A 136 11.80 -0.58 -0.90
CA GLY A 136 11.77 -0.74 0.55
C GLY A 136 11.01 -1.99 0.98
N SER A 137 9.84 -2.23 0.40
CA SER A 137 9.04 -3.43 0.65
C SER A 137 9.76 -4.71 0.20
N MET A 138 10.39 -4.68 -0.98
CA MET A 138 11.17 -5.83 -1.47
C MET A 138 12.36 -6.16 -0.57
N VAL A 139 13.05 -5.15 -0.06
CA VAL A 139 14.15 -5.31 0.91
C VAL A 139 13.62 -5.91 2.22
N ALA A 140 12.51 -5.39 2.76
CA ALA A 140 11.90 -5.96 3.97
C ALA A 140 11.51 -7.43 3.77
N LEU A 141 10.82 -7.76 2.69
CA LEU A 141 10.37 -9.13 2.42
C LEU A 141 11.52 -10.08 2.13
N GLY A 142 12.44 -9.68 1.25
CA GLY A 142 13.49 -10.56 0.77
C GLY A 142 14.66 -10.68 1.72
N LEU A 143 15.08 -9.59 2.39
CA LEU A 143 16.31 -9.57 3.17
C LEU A 143 16.11 -9.75 4.68
N THR A 144 14.89 -9.62 5.22
CA THR A 144 14.67 -9.75 6.67
C THR A 144 15.10 -11.13 7.17
N ASN A 145 14.55 -12.21 6.64
CA ASN A 145 14.83 -13.56 7.12
C ASN A 145 16.14 -14.14 6.58
N SER A 146 16.61 -13.66 5.43
CA SER A 146 17.82 -14.17 4.79
C SER A 146 19.10 -13.51 5.29
N MET A 147 19.04 -12.26 5.75
CA MET A 147 20.21 -11.46 6.09
C MET A 147 20.08 -10.75 7.44
N VAL A 148 19.01 -9.94 7.62
CA VAL A 148 18.92 -9.05 8.78
C VAL A 148 18.70 -9.84 10.07
N LEU A 149 17.70 -10.74 10.10
CA LEU A 149 17.41 -11.55 11.29
C LEU A 149 18.60 -12.42 11.73
N PRO A 150 19.33 -13.12 10.83
CA PRO A 150 20.55 -13.82 11.21
C PRO A 150 21.66 -12.93 11.79
N LEU A 151 21.77 -11.67 11.32
CA LEU A 151 22.78 -10.73 11.81
C LEU A 151 22.44 -10.16 13.20
N VAL A 152 21.15 -9.87 13.47
CA VAL A 152 20.75 -9.22 14.72
C VAL A 152 20.19 -10.19 15.76
N GLY A 153 19.92 -11.46 15.38
CA GLY A 153 19.60 -12.58 16.24
C GLY A 153 18.15 -12.69 16.72
N ASP A 154 17.41 -11.57 16.79
CA ASP A 154 16.04 -11.52 17.33
C ASP A 154 15.14 -10.62 16.48
N TRP A 155 13.83 -10.96 16.40
CA TRP A 155 12.86 -10.18 15.63
C TRP A 155 12.67 -8.74 16.15
N ARG A 156 12.85 -8.51 17.47
CA ARG A 156 12.84 -7.17 18.07
C ARG A 156 13.98 -6.31 17.56
N ASN A 157 15.16 -6.90 17.47
CA ASN A 157 16.34 -6.22 16.97
C ASN A 157 16.21 -5.85 15.48
N VAL A 158 15.44 -6.62 14.69
CA VAL A 158 15.13 -6.25 13.31
C VAL A 158 14.33 -4.93 13.27
N PHE A 159 13.34 -4.77 14.15
CA PHE A 159 12.59 -3.53 14.22
C PHE A 159 13.41 -2.35 14.73
N TYR A 160 14.32 -2.57 15.69
CA TYR A 160 15.28 -1.54 16.11
C TYR A 160 16.20 -1.15 14.95
N PHE A 161 16.74 -2.11 14.23
CA PHE A 161 17.61 -1.87 13.07
C PHE A 161 16.90 -1.05 11.98
N TYR A 162 15.68 -1.43 11.60
CA TYR A 162 14.91 -0.68 10.60
C TYR A 162 14.45 0.68 11.09
N GLY A 163 14.11 0.81 12.37
CA GLY A 163 13.79 2.09 12.97
C GLY A 163 14.97 3.05 13.00
N LEU A 164 16.17 2.57 13.38
CA LEU A 164 17.39 3.36 13.36
C LEU A 164 17.81 3.76 11.94
N LEU A 165 17.64 2.88 10.97
CA LEU A 165 17.84 3.20 9.55
C LEU A 165 16.88 4.31 9.10
N GLY A 166 15.60 4.22 9.48
CA GLY A 166 14.60 5.25 9.19
C GLY A 166 14.96 6.60 9.84
N PHE A 167 15.41 6.60 11.10
CA PHE A 167 15.90 7.82 11.75
C PHE A 167 17.15 8.39 11.07
N SER A 168 18.07 7.56 10.62
CA SER A 168 19.23 8.01 9.85
C SER A 168 18.80 8.70 8.55
N ILE A 169 17.79 8.16 7.85
CA ILE A 169 17.20 8.78 6.66
C ILE A 169 16.53 10.11 7.02
N ALA A 170 15.78 10.18 8.13
CA ALA A 170 15.17 11.41 8.62
C ALA A 170 16.23 12.47 8.98
N LEU A 171 17.35 12.07 9.57
CA LEU A 171 18.48 12.95 9.84
C LEU A 171 19.14 13.47 8.54
N VAL A 172 19.37 12.60 7.58
CA VAL A 172 19.87 13.00 6.24
C VAL A 172 18.91 13.99 5.58
N TRP A 173 17.59 13.77 5.71
CA TRP A 173 16.58 14.72 5.25
C TRP A 173 16.66 16.06 5.97
N LEU A 174 16.83 16.06 7.29
CA LEU A 174 16.97 17.27 8.10
C LEU A 174 18.20 18.10 7.71
N LEU A 175 19.32 17.43 7.46
CA LEU A 175 20.60 18.08 7.16
C LEU A 175 20.72 18.55 5.71
N LEU A 176 20.21 17.78 4.74
CA LEU A 176 20.42 18.00 3.32
C LEU A 176 19.14 18.39 2.59
N GLY A 177 17.97 18.28 3.22
CA GLY A 177 16.70 18.67 2.63
C GLY A 177 16.63 20.19 2.49
N GLY A 178 16.70 20.72 1.25
CA GLY A 178 16.60 22.13 0.99
C GLY A 178 15.15 22.64 1.09
N HIS A 179 15.00 23.87 1.58
CA HIS A 179 13.73 24.58 1.45
C HIS A 179 13.53 24.99 -0.01
N PRO A 180 12.31 24.92 -0.55
CA PRO A 180 12.05 25.48 -1.87
C PRO A 180 12.44 26.94 -1.87
N SER A 181 13.13 27.38 -2.94
CA SER A 181 13.47 28.79 -3.11
C SER A 181 12.20 29.65 -3.05
N PRO A 182 12.25 30.86 -2.45
CA PRO A 182 11.11 31.78 -2.44
C PRO A 182 10.55 32.08 -3.83
N ASN A 183 11.35 31.87 -4.87
CA ASN A 183 10.97 32.06 -6.27
C ASN A 183 10.30 30.84 -6.92
N THR A 184 10.10 29.73 -6.19
CA THR A 184 9.29 28.62 -6.71
C THR A 184 7.84 29.06 -6.63
N PRO A 185 7.13 29.26 -7.76
CA PRO A 185 5.74 29.70 -7.69
C PRO A 185 4.92 28.56 -7.08
N ALA A 186 4.73 28.60 -5.77
CA ALA A 186 3.65 27.92 -5.14
C ALA A 186 2.36 28.57 -5.66
N LYS A 187 1.93 28.22 -6.85
CA LYS A 187 0.53 28.36 -7.25
C LYS A 187 -0.26 27.39 -6.38
N ILE A 188 -0.46 27.78 -5.13
CA ILE A 188 -1.62 27.35 -4.37
C ILE A 188 -2.78 27.87 -5.20
N VAL A 189 -3.43 26.96 -5.92
CA VAL A 189 -4.75 27.23 -6.45
C VAL A 189 -5.64 27.27 -5.22
N GLU A 190 -5.67 28.42 -4.55
CA GLU A 190 -6.74 28.79 -3.67
C GLU A 190 -8.01 28.86 -4.51
N SER A 191 -8.72 27.76 -4.65
CA SER A 191 -10.08 27.81 -5.07
C SER A 191 -10.89 28.40 -3.92
N SER A 192 -11.10 29.71 -4.01
CA SER A 192 -11.70 30.58 -2.99
C SER A 192 -13.22 30.47 -2.86
N ASP A 193 -13.83 29.32 -3.15
CA ASP A 193 -15.26 29.19 -3.02
C ASP A 193 -15.66 27.92 -2.25
N LYS A 194 -15.80 28.07 -0.91
CA LYS A 194 -16.27 27.01 -0.01
C LYS A 194 -17.63 26.43 -0.42
N ASN A 195 -18.52 27.25 -0.96
CA ASN A 195 -19.86 26.83 -1.38
C ASN A 195 -19.80 25.98 -2.65
N ARG A 196 -18.91 26.29 -3.57
CA ARG A 196 -18.67 25.50 -4.79
C ARG A 196 -18.10 24.13 -4.46
N ARG A 197 -17.17 24.04 -3.50
CA ARG A 197 -16.59 22.77 -3.01
C ARG A 197 -17.65 21.85 -2.37
N SER A 198 -18.57 22.40 -1.57
CA SER A 198 -19.62 21.62 -0.89
C SER A 198 -20.60 21.02 -1.90
N ASN A 199 -21.02 21.78 -2.92
CA ASN A 199 -21.95 21.29 -3.95
C ASN A 199 -21.28 20.20 -4.82
N THR A 200 -20.03 20.39 -5.22
CA THR A 200 -19.28 19.43 -6.02
C THR A 200 -19.06 18.12 -5.26
N PHE A 201 -18.71 18.18 -3.95
CA PHE A 201 -18.56 16.97 -3.14
C PHE A 201 -19.88 16.18 -3.05
N ARG A 202 -21.01 16.86 -2.93
CA ARG A 202 -22.33 16.21 -2.92
C ARG A 202 -22.70 15.58 -4.26
N GLU A 203 -22.27 16.17 -5.37
CA GLU A 203 -22.43 15.60 -6.72
C GLU A 203 -21.56 14.37 -6.93
N ILE A 204 -20.29 14.42 -6.48
CA ILE A 204 -19.35 13.30 -6.48
C ILE A 204 -19.95 12.10 -5.74
N LEU A 205 -20.51 12.32 -4.54
CA LEU A 205 -21.11 11.25 -3.73
C LEU A 205 -22.38 10.64 -4.38
N LYS A 206 -23.04 11.34 -5.30
CA LYS A 206 -24.19 10.81 -6.05
C LYS A 206 -23.80 9.98 -7.27
N ASN A 207 -22.55 10.09 -7.75
CA ASN A 207 -22.12 9.39 -8.94
C ASN A 207 -21.90 7.90 -8.67
N ARG A 208 -22.76 7.06 -9.22
CA ARG A 208 -22.70 5.58 -9.09
C ARG A 208 -21.38 5.00 -9.61
N GLY A 209 -20.80 5.59 -10.66
CA GLY A 209 -19.54 5.12 -11.23
C GLY A 209 -18.38 5.23 -10.25
N ILE A 210 -18.32 6.32 -9.46
CA ILE A 210 -17.31 6.53 -8.42
C ILE A 210 -17.41 5.43 -7.35
N TRP A 211 -18.64 5.12 -6.88
CA TRP A 211 -18.83 4.08 -5.88
C TRP A 211 -18.47 2.68 -6.37
N ILE A 212 -18.73 2.37 -7.64
CA ILE A 212 -18.29 1.10 -8.23
C ILE A 212 -16.76 1.01 -8.21
N ILE A 213 -16.04 2.08 -8.59
CA ILE A 213 -14.59 2.12 -8.55
C ILE A 213 -14.07 2.02 -7.10
N VAL A 214 -14.74 2.65 -6.14
CA VAL A 214 -14.41 2.55 -4.71
C VAL A 214 -14.57 1.10 -4.22
N VAL A 215 -15.64 0.40 -4.58
CA VAL A 215 -15.85 -1.02 -4.24
C VAL A 215 -14.75 -1.90 -4.85
N ILE A 216 -14.38 -1.68 -6.10
CA ILE A 216 -13.25 -2.38 -6.73
C ILE A 216 -11.95 -2.07 -5.97
N GLY A 217 -11.77 -0.82 -5.51
CA GLY A 217 -10.65 -0.38 -4.69
C GLY A 217 -10.58 -1.11 -3.34
N ILE A 218 -11.71 -1.27 -2.64
CA ILE A 218 -11.78 -2.04 -1.39
C ILE A 218 -11.26 -3.46 -1.61
N VAL A 219 -11.73 -4.13 -2.66
CA VAL A 219 -11.33 -5.52 -2.96
C VAL A 219 -9.87 -5.59 -3.42
N PHE A 220 -9.39 -4.59 -4.17
CA PHE A 220 -7.97 -4.46 -4.49
C PHE A 220 -7.09 -4.41 -3.24
N PHE A 221 -7.40 -3.53 -2.29
CA PHE A 221 -6.63 -3.40 -1.04
C PHE A 221 -6.77 -4.66 -0.17
N LEU A 222 -7.96 -5.24 -0.09
CA LEU A 222 -8.23 -6.49 0.63
C LEU A 222 -7.33 -7.63 0.11
N ALA A 223 -7.31 -7.87 -1.19
CA ALA A 223 -6.49 -8.90 -1.81
C ALA A 223 -4.98 -8.59 -1.70
N SER A 224 -4.60 -7.34 -1.99
CA SER A 224 -3.21 -6.90 -1.99
C SER A 224 -2.56 -6.99 -0.60
N HIS A 225 -3.20 -6.42 0.43
CA HIS A 225 -2.66 -6.43 1.79
C HIS A 225 -2.82 -7.79 2.47
N GLY A 226 -3.96 -8.47 2.25
CA GLY A 226 -4.17 -9.83 2.75
C GLY A 226 -3.07 -10.77 2.28
N LEU A 227 -2.84 -10.81 0.97
CA LEU A 227 -1.83 -11.69 0.41
C LEU A 227 -0.40 -11.27 0.80
N GLN A 228 -0.05 -9.98 0.70
CA GLN A 228 1.29 -9.50 1.02
C GLN A 228 1.71 -9.79 2.47
N ASN A 229 0.79 -9.66 3.43
CA ASN A 229 1.09 -9.88 4.84
C ASN A 229 1.17 -11.37 5.21
N TRP A 230 0.38 -12.24 4.55
CA TRP A 230 0.31 -13.65 4.90
C TRP A 230 1.10 -14.58 3.98
N LEU A 231 1.48 -14.14 2.79
CA LEU A 231 2.18 -15.00 1.82
C LEU A 231 3.47 -15.61 2.39
N PRO A 232 4.36 -14.88 3.10
CA PRO A 232 5.53 -15.51 3.69
C PRO A 232 5.13 -16.69 4.59
N ARG A 233 4.15 -16.49 5.49
CA ARG A 233 3.68 -17.52 6.41
C ARG A 233 3.01 -18.69 5.70
N ILE A 234 2.21 -18.43 4.67
CA ILE A 234 1.58 -19.49 3.86
C ILE A 234 2.66 -20.37 3.21
N LEU A 235 3.72 -19.76 2.66
CA LEU A 235 4.82 -20.49 2.02
C LEU A 235 5.64 -21.30 3.04
N GLU A 236 5.88 -20.75 4.23
CA GLU A 236 6.53 -21.48 5.33
C GLU A 236 5.73 -22.72 5.71
N LEU A 237 4.40 -22.61 5.85
CA LEU A 237 3.52 -23.74 6.16
C LEU A 237 3.44 -24.78 5.01
N LYS A 238 3.76 -24.37 3.78
CA LYS A 238 3.94 -25.27 2.63
C LYS A 238 5.36 -25.87 2.55
N GLY A 239 6.22 -25.65 3.57
CA GLY A 239 7.57 -26.23 3.66
C GLY A 239 8.69 -25.37 3.08
N SER A 240 8.43 -24.13 2.68
CA SER A 240 9.50 -23.22 2.27
C SER A 240 10.28 -22.72 3.47
N SER A 241 11.61 -22.56 3.32
CA SER A 241 12.38 -21.84 4.33
C SER A 241 11.91 -20.38 4.46
N PRO A 242 12.04 -19.74 5.64
CA PRO A 242 11.69 -18.34 5.84
C PRO A 242 12.34 -17.38 4.82
N ALA A 243 13.61 -17.65 4.45
CA ALA A 243 14.31 -16.88 3.44
C ALA A 243 13.68 -17.01 2.05
N ASN A 244 13.37 -18.25 1.61
CA ASN A 244 12.74 -18.50 0.32
C ASN A 244 11.31 -17.94 0.26
N ALA A 245 10.55 -18.03 1.35
CA ALA A 245 9.23 -17.41 1.47
C ALA A 245 9.30 -15.88 1.31
N GLY A 246 10.31 -15.27 1.91
CA GLY A 246 10.61 -13.84 1.76
C GLY A 246 10.97 -13.46 0.33
N TYR A 247 11.87 -14.21 -0.33
CA TYR A 247 12.22 -13.98 -1.73
C TYR A 247 11.03 -14.11 -2.68
N ALA A 248 10.20 -15.13 -2.49
CA ALA A 248 8.99 -15.34 -3.30
C ALA A 248 8.02 -14.15 -3.17
N THR A 249 7.81 -13.66 -1.95
CA THR A 249 6.92 -12.50 -1.70
C THR A 249 7.54 -11.20 -2.24
N SER A 250 8.86 -11.07 -2.19
CA SER A 250 9.59 -9.97 -2.82
C SER A 250 9.43 -9.98 -4.34
N LEU A 251 9.52 -11.16 -4.98
CA LEU A 251 9.27 -11.34 -6.43
C LEU A 251 7.81 -11.04 -6.81
N MET A 252 6.84 -11.39 -5.96
CA MET A 252 5.45 -10.96 -6.15
C MET A 252 5.35 -9.42 -6.20
N THR A 253 6.05 -8.73 -5.31
CA THR A 253 6.07 -7.26 -5.29
C THR A 253 6.72 -6.69 -6.55
N LEU A 254 7.85 -7.26 -7.00
CA LEU A 254 8.52 -6.87 -8.23
C LEU A 254 7.62 -7.04 -9.47
N SER A 255 7.00 -8.20 -9.58
CA SER A 255 6.03 -8.51 -10.65
C SER A 255 4.87 -7.50 -10.64
N GLY A 256 4.40 -7.11 -9.44
CA GLY A 256 3.38 -6.07 -9.29
C GLY A 256 3.82 -4.69 -9.78
N VAL A 257 5.07 -4.31 -9.55
CA VAL A 257 5.64 -3.07 -10.14
C VAL A 257 5.61 -3.14 -11.66
N LEU A 258 6.01 -4.26 -12.25
CA LEU A 258 5.95 -4.46 -13.70
C LEU A 258 4.50 -4.34 -14.21
N GLY A 259 3.54 -4.99 -13.54
CA GLY A 259 2.12 -4.91 -13.88
C GLY A 259 1.59 -3.47 -13.87
N SER A 260 1.93 -2.71 -12.83
CA SER A 260 1.51 -1.30 -12.68
C SER A 260 2.08 -0.36 -13.75
N LEU A 261 3.23 -0.70 -14.32
CA LEU A 261 3.87 0.07 -15.39
C LEU A 261 3.40 -0.33 -16.80
N VAL A 262 3.18 -1.62 -17.00
CA VAL A 262 2.89 -2.19 -18.33
C VAL A 262 1.42 -2.02 -18.69
N VAL A 263 0.51 -2.43 -17.80
CA VAL A 263 -0.92 -2.52 -18.11
C VAL A 263 -1.55 -1.17 -18.50
N PRO A 264 -1.29 -0.05 -17.82
CA PRO A 264 -1.88 1.23 -18.23
C PRO A 264 -1.50 1.66 -19.64
N ARG A 265 -0.28 1.32 -20.11
CA ARG A 265 0.16 1.65 -21.48
C ARG A 265 -0.66 0.92 -22.54
N PHE A 266 -1.04 -0.34 -22.28
CA PHE A 266 -1.91 -1.11 -23.18
C PHE A 266 -3.37 -0.66 -23.07
N MET A 267 -3.82 -0.25 -21.89
CA MET A 267 -5.20 0.21 -21.67
C MET A 267 -5.58 1.39 -22.59
N TYR A 268 -4.65 2.34 -22.84
CA TYR A 268 -4.91 3.45 -23.75
C TYR A 268 -5.17 3.02 -25.21
N ARG A 269 -4.72 1.84 -25.60
CA ARG A 269 -4.93 1.26 -26.93
C ARG A 269 -6.22 0.46 -27.03
N LEU A 270 -6.82 0.07 -25.90
CA LEU A 270 -8.01 -0.76 -25.85
C LEU A 270 -9.25 0.11 -25.63
N LYS A 271 -10.24 -0.02 -26.54
CA LYS A 271 -11.51 0.72 -26.46
C LYS A 271 -12.38 0.30 -25.25
N HIS A 272 -12.20 -0.92 -24.75
CA HIS A 272 -13.07 -1.53 -23.74
C HIS A 272 -12.42 -1.63 -22.37
N ARG A 273 -12.35 -0.52 -21.63
CA ARG A 273 -11.71 -0.46 -20.30
C ARG A 273 -12.32 -1.41 -19.27
N ARG A 274 -13.61 -1.68 -19.36
CA ARG A 274 -14.30 -2.66 -18.49
C ARG A 274 -13.71 -4.05 -18.63
N LEU A 275 -13.43 -4.48 -19.87
CA LEU A 275 -12.81 -5.79 -20.14
C LEU A 275 -11.43 -5.86 -19.51
N VAL A 276 -10.65 -4.77 -19.54
CA VAL A 276 -9.33 -4.73 -18.88
C VAL A 276 -9.48 -4.99 -17.40
N ILE A 277 -10.36 -4.25 -16.71
CA ILE A 277 -10.57 -4.43 -15.26
C ILE A 277 -11.10 -5.84 -14.97
N ALA A 278 -12.09 -6.31 -15.73
CA ALA A 278 -12.65 -7.65 -15.57
C ALA A 278 -11.56 -8.73 -15.72
N THR A 279 -10.72 -8.61 -16.73
CA THR A 279 -9.59 -9.54 -16.97
C THR A 279 -8.59 -9.48 -15.82
N LEU A 280 -8.23 -8.26 -15.33
CA LEU A 280 -7.32 -8.11 -14.20
C LEU A 280 -7.87 -8.78 -12.95
N LEU A 281 -9.15 -8.59 -12.65
CA LEU A 281 -9.82 -9.20 -11.47
C LEU A 281 -9.92 -10.73 -11.62
N LEU A 282 -10.35 -11.23 -12.78
CA LEU A 282 -10.48 -12.67 -13.03
C LEU A 282 -9.13 -13.37 -12.90
N VAL A 283 -8.09 -12.86 -13.58
CA VAL A 283 -6.76 -13.48 -13.55
C VAL A 283 -6.13 -13.33 -12.15
N SER A 284 -6.34 -12.21 -11.46
CA SER A 284 -5.90 -12.06 -10.06
C SER A 284 -6.53 -13.10 -9.15
N GLY A 285 -7.84 -13.32 -9.25
CA GLY A 285 -8.55 -14.33 -8.45
C GLY A 285 -8.05 -15.74 -8.76
N CYS A 286 -7.89 -16.10 -10.06
CA CYS A 286 -7.29 -17.38 -10.45
C CYS A 286 -5.86 -17.55 -9.88
N ALA A 287 -5.03 -16.52 -9.98
CA ALA A 287 -3.66 -16.56 -9.48
C ALA A 287 -3.61 -16.71 -7.95
N ILE A 288 -4.49 -16.02 -7.21
CA ILE A 288 -4.63 -16.16 -5.75
C ILE A 288 -5.04 -17.60 -5.40
N LEU A 289 -5.99 -18.19 -6.13
CA LEU A 289 -6.41 -19.56 -5.93
C LEU A 289 -5.26 -20.55 -6.16
N VAL A 290 -4.47 -20.33 -7.22
CA VAL A 290 -3.28 -21.15 -7.52
C VAL A 290 -2.25 -21.05 -6.40
N ILE A 291 -2.07 -19.92 -5.73
CA ILE A 291 -1.19 -19.81 -4.55
C ILE A 291 -1.67 -20.74 -3.42
N GLY A 292 -2.97 -20.83 -3.21
CA GLY A 292 -3.53 -21.70 -2.17
C GLY A 292 -3.35 -23.19 -2.48
N MET A 293 -3.69 -23.60 -3.68
CA MET A 293 -3.79 -25.02 -4.08
C MET A 293 -2.56 -25.54 -4.84
N GLY A 294 -1.79 -24.65 -5.47
CA GLY A 294 -0.68 -25.03 -6.34
C GLY A 294 0.59 -25.40 -5.56
N GLU A 295 1.42 -26.19 -6.23
CA GLU A 295 2.75 -26.59 -5.76
C GLU A 295 3.78 -26.40 -6.89
N GLY A 296 5.08 -26.44 -6.56
CA GLY A 296 6.15 -26.37 -7.54
C GLY A 296 6.04 -25.17 -8.47
N VAL A 297 6.14 -25.39 -9.77
CA VAL A 297 6.10 -24.34 -10.81
C VAL A 297 4.75 -23.60 -10.83
N CYS A 298 3.63 -24.31 -10.60
CA CYS A 298 2.31 -23.69 -10.56
C CYS A 298 2.21 -22.63 -9.44
N LEU A 299 2.75 -22.91 -8.27
CA LEU A 299 2.80 -21.96 -7.15
C LEU A 299 3.58 -20.69 -7.53
N TRP A 300 4.75 -20.84 -8.14
CA TRP A 300 5.55 -19.69 -8.59
C TRP A 300 4.84 -18.86 -9.66
N LEU A 301 4.20 -19.49 -10.61
CA LEU A 301 3.37 -18.79 -11.61
C LEU A 301 2.21 -18.04 -10.93
N GLY A 302 1.52 -18.69 -9.98
CA GLY A 302 0.48 -18.04 -9.18
C GLY A 302 0.97 -16.78 -8.47
N ILE A 303 2.13 -16.84 -7.81
CA ILE A 303 2.75 -15.70 -7.11
C ILE A 303 3.04 -14.55 -8.08
N LEU A 304 3.67 -14.83 -9.21
CA LEU A 304 4.03 -13.80 -10.19
C LEU A 304 2.80 -13.18 -10.84
N LEU A 305 1.81 -14.01 -11.23
CA LEU A 305 0.56 -13.53 -11.84
C LEU A 305 -0.28 -12.74 -10.81
N ALA A 306 -0.39 -13.22 -9.57
CA ALA A 306 -1.10 -12.47 -8.52
C ALA A 306 -0.48 -11.10 -8.30
N GLY A 307 0.85 -11.00 -8.20
CA GLY A 307 1.55 -9.72 -8.10
C GLY A 307 1.23 -8.82 -9.29
N PHE A 308 1.46 -9.30 -10.50
CA PHE A 308 1.32 -8.53 -11.74
C PHE A 308 -0.10 -7.99 -11.93
N PHE A 309 -1.10 -8.87 -11.90
CA PHE A 309 -2.48 -8.51 -12.24
C PHE A 309 -3.17 -7.74 -11.11
N THR A 310 -2.94 -8.09 -9.83
CA THR A 310 -3.54 -7.34 -8.72
C THR A 310 -3.01 -5.91 -8.66
N ARG A 311 -1.69 -5.72 -8.70
CA ARG A 311 -1.10 -4.37 -8.58
C ARG A 311 -1.37 -3.48 -9.80
N ALA A 312 -1.62 -4.05 -10.97
CA ALA A 312 -2.01 -3.32 -12.17
C ALA A 312 -3.37 -2.62 -12.05
N LEU A 313 -4.27 -3.10 -11.18
CA LEU A 313 -5.59 -2.50 -10.96
C LEU A 313 -5.50 -1.05 -10.47
N MET A 314 -4.58 -0.74 -9.57
CA MET A 314 -4.49 0.57 -8.92
C MET A 314 -4.33 1.73 -9.91
N PRO A 315 -3.31 1.75 -10.80
CA PRO A 315 -3.17 2.83 -11.77
C PRO A 315 -4.34 2.86 -12.78
N VAL A 316 -4.92 1.73 -13.12
CA VAL A 316 -6.09 1.66 -14.00
C VAL A 316 -7.30 2.36 -13.37
N LEU A 317 -7.60 2.07 -12.10
CA LEU A 317 -8.70 2.69 -11.36
C LEU A 317 -8.47 4.20 -11.17
N THR A 318 -7.22 4.59 -10.88
CA THR A 318 -6.85 6.01 -10.73
C THR A 318 -7.06 6.79 -12.03
N VAL A 319 -6.64 6.23 -13.17
CA VAL A 319 -6.86 6.85 -14.49
C VAL A 319 -8.36 6.97 -14.78
N MET A 320 -9.14 5.94 -14.48
CA MET A 320 -10.60 6.01 -14.69
C MET A 320 -11.27 7.09 -13.85
N LEU A 321 -10.85 7.26 -12.59
CA LEU A 321 -11.34 8.36 -11.75
C LEU A 321 -10.99 9.73 -12.34
N MET A 322 -9.75 9.91 -12.81
CA MET A 322 -9.30 11.18 -13.41
C MET A 322 -10.07 11.56 -14.68
N GLU A 323 -10.54 10.56 -15.44
CA GLU A 323 -11.24 10.78 -16.70
C GLU A 323 -12.76 10.97 -16.55
N MET A 324 -13.30 10.81 -15.33
CA MET A 324 -14.69 11.13 -15.08
C MET A 324 -14.92 12.65 -15.18
N PRO A 325 -15.95 13.11 -15.93
CA PRO A 325 -16.20 14.54 -16.14
C PRO A 325 -16.39 15.32 -14.84
N GLU A 326 -16.97 14.68 -13.83
CA GLU A 326 -17.26 15.29 -12.53
C GLU A 326 -16.02 15.37 -11.63
N VAL A 327 -14.96 14.61 -11.93
CA VAL A 327 -13.74 14.54 -11.14
C VAL A 327 -12.64 15.40 -11.75
N GLY A 328 -12.22 15.10 -12.96
CA GLY A 328 -11.14 15.79 -13.64
C GLY A 328 -9.88 15.96 -12.80
N ALA A 329 -8.97 16.82 -13.22
CA ALA A 329 -7.77 17.13 -12.45
C ALA A 329 -8.05 18.01 -11.20
N GLU A 330 -9.13 18.80 -11.22
CA GLU A 330 -9.49 19.75 -10.16
C GLU A 330 -9.97 19.04 -8.89
N HIS A 331 -10.75 17.98 -9.02
CA HIS A 331 -11.37 17.28 -7.88
C HIS A 331 -10.67 15.95 -7.54
N MET A 332 -9.61 15.58 -8.27
CA MET A 332 -8.90 14.32 -8.06
C MET A 332 -8.30 14.21 -6.65
N GLY A 333 -7.92 15.32 -6.03
CA GLY A 333 -7.46 15.32 -4.62
C GLY A 333 -8.53 14.83 -3.65
N THR A 334 -9.77 15.33 -3.81
CA THR A 334 -10.91 14.96 -2.95
C THR A 334 -11.37 13.52 -3.22
N VAL A 335 -11.52 13.16 -4.49
CA VAL A 335 -12.01 11.82 -4.89
C VAL A 335 -10.95 10.76 -4.63
N GLY A 336 -9.68 11.06 -4.90
CA GLY A 336 -8.56 10.18 -4.57
C GLY A 336 -8.44 9.95 -3.07
N GLY A 337 -8.58 11.02 -2.25
CA GLY A 337 -8.63 10.90 -0.80
C GLY A 337 -9.76 9.99 -0.32
N LEU A 338 -10.97 10.16 -0.86
CA LEU A 338 -12.12 9.30 -0.56
C LEU A 338 -11.85 7.84 -0.98
N PHE A 339 -11.32 7.64 -2.18
CA PHE A 339 -10.99 6.32 -2.73
C PHE A 339 -9.98 5.58 -1.85
N PHE A 340 -8.89 6.25 -1.44
CA PHE A 340 -7.89 5.65 -0.56
C PHE A 340 -8.42 5.40 0.83
N SER A 341 -9.09 6.37 1.47
CA SER A 341 -9.61 6.22 2.82
C SER A 341 -10.62 5.06 2.91
N ILE A 342 -11.57 4.98 2.00
CA ILE A 342 -12.55 3.89 1.99
C ILE A 342 -11.91 2.58 1.52
N GLY A 343 -11.01 2.65 0.55
CA GLY A 343 -10.28 1.49 0.05
C GLY A 343 -9.49 0.77 1.13
N GLU A 344 -8.85 1.52 2.05
CA GLU A 344 -8.06 0.95 3.16
C GLU A 344 -8.92 0.20 4.20
N VAL A 345 -10.26 0.30 4.16
CA VAL A 345 -11.13 -0.65 4.88
C VAL A 345 -10.82 -2.08 4.40
N GLY A 346 -10.68 -2.29 3.09
CA GLY A 346 -10.20 -3.56 2.54
C GLY A 346 -8.77 -3.89 2.99
N GLY A 347 -7.92 -2.87 3.08
CA GLY A 347 -6.54 -3.01 3.55
C GLY A 347 -6.43 -3.60 4.96
N PHE A 348 -7.32 -3.20 5.87
CA PHE A 348 -7.46 -3.79 7.19
C PHE A 348 -8.13 -5.17 7.14
N LEU A 349 -9.26 -5.27 6.45
CA LEU A 349 -10.05 -6.50 6.43
C LEU A 349 -9.32 -7.68 5.77
N GLY A 350 -8.43 -7.43 4.80
CA GLY A 350 -7.68 -8.49 4.13
C GLY A 350 -6.83 -9.33 5.09
N PRO A 351 -5.84 -8.75 5.77
CA PRO A 351 -5.02 -9.47 6.73
C PRO A 351 -5.84 -10.03 7.91
N PHE A 352 -6.80 -9.24 8.42
CA PHE A 352 -7.66 -9.65 9.55
C PHE A 352 -8.48 -10.89 9.22
N MET A 353 -9.22 -10.88 8.10
CA MET A 353 -10.09 -11.99 7.71
C MET A 353 -9.30 -13.26 7.36
N MET A 354 -8.12 -13.12 6.74
CA MET A 354 -7.26 -14.28 6.50
C MET A 354 -6.78 -14.92 7.80
N GLY A 355 -6.39 -14.12 8.80
CA GLY A 355 -6.03 -14.60 10.12
C GLY A 355 -7.22 -15.24 10.87
N TYR A 356 -8.37 -14.57 10.85
CA TYR A 356 -9.60 -15.08 11.47
C TYR A 356 -10.04 -16.43 10.88
N LEU A 357 -10.08 -16.51 9.54
CA LEU A 357 -10.45 -17.75 8.86
C LEU A 357 -9.44 -18.88 9.12
N LYS A 358 -8.14 -18.55 9.27
CA LYS A 358 -7.14 -19.54 9.66
C LYS A 358 -7.37 -20.07 11.08
N ASP A 359 -7.72 -19.22 12.05
CA ASP A 359 -8.03 -19.67 13.41
C ASP A 359 -9.30 -20.54 13.46
N VAL A 360 -10.34 -20.18 12.69
CA VAL A 360 -11.63 -20.91 12.69
C VAL A 360 -11.57 -22.24 11.94
N THR A 361 -10.83 -22.31 10.83
CA THR A 361 -10.82 -23.47 9.91
C THR A 361 -9.53 -24.27 9.93
N ASP A 362 -8.57 -23.83 10.72
CA ASP A 362 -7.19 -24.34 10.76
C ASP A 362 -6.49 -24.38 9.39
N SER A 363 -6.97 -23.60 8.42
CA SER A 363 -6.42 -23.57 7.06
C SER A 363 -6.39 -22.18 6.47
N PHE A 364 -5.26 -21.77 5.86
CA PHE A 364 -5.23 -20.56 5.04
C PHE A 364 -6.00 -20.67 3.72
N LEU A 365 -6.37 -21.89 3.32
CA LEU A 365 -7.13 -22.09 2.08
C LEU A 365 -8.49 -21.38 2.13
N SER A 366 -9.15 -21.36 3.31
CA SER A 366 -10.40 -20.59 3.51
C SER A 366 -10.21 -19.08 3.28
N GLY A 367 -9.11 -18.51 3.78
CA GLY A 367 -8.75 -17.12 3.51
C GLY A 367 -8.43 -16.86 2.02
N ILE A 368 -7.75 -17.79 1.36
CA ILE A 368 -7.51 -17.75 -0.09
C ILE A 368 -8.84 -17.79 -0.88
N PHE A 369 -9.76 -18.70 -0.52
CA PHE A 369 -11.09 -18.74 -1.13
C PHE A 369 -11.87 -17.44 -0.91
N PHE A 370 -11.79 -16.86 0.29
CA PHE A 370 -12.41 -15.57 0.58
C PHE A 370 -11.87 -14.46 -0.31
N LEU A 371 -10.55 -14.31 -0.45
CA LEU A 371 -9.95 -13.32 -1.35
C LEU A 371 -10.32 -13.57 -2.81
N THR A 372 -10.29 -14.83 -3.26
CA THR A 372 -10.62 -15.23 -4.62
C THR A 372 -12.07 -14.92 -4.96
N THR A 373 -13.01 -15.31 -4.10
CA THR A 373 -14.44 -15.08 -4.32
C THR A 373 -14.79 -13.59 -4.27
N ALA A 374 -14.20 -12.81 -3.35
CA ALA A 374 -14.35 -11.36 -3.32
C ALA A 374 -13.86 -10.71 -4.63
N THR A 375 -12.70 -11.15 -5.14
CA THR A 375 -12.13 -10.64 -6.39
C THR A 375 -13.01 -10.99 -7.59
N TRP A 376 -13.49 -12.23 -7.68
CA TRP A 376 -14.37 -12.67 -8.78
C TRP A 376 -15.76 -12.03 -8.69
N ALA A 377 -16.36 -11.94 -7.51
CA ALA A 377 -17.66 -11.27 -7.33
C ALA A 377 -17.60 -9.80 -7.77
N THR A 378 -16.46 -9.14 -7.53
CA THR A 378 -16.26 -7.76 -7.94
C THR A 378 -16.17 -7.61 -9.46
N THR A 379 -15.81 -8.67 -10.19
CA THR A 379 -15.85 -8.66 -11.66
C THR A 379 -17.27 -8.36 -12.19
N ILE A 380 -18.31 -8.84 -11.50
CA ILE A 380 -19.70 -8.54 -11.85
C ILE A 380 -19.97 -7.03 -11.76
N ALA A 381 -19.39 -6.35 -10.77
CA ALA A 381 -19.54 -4.90 -10.62
C ALA A 381 -18.97 -4.11 -11.81
N THR A 382 -17.99 -4.67 -12.53
CA THR A 382 -17.42 -4.01 -13.71
C THR A 382 -18.43 -3.86 -14.86
N VAL A 383 -19.41 -4.77 -14.95
CA VAL A 383 -20.49 -4.71 -15.96
C VAL A 383 -21.39 -3.47 -15.74
N LEU A 384 -21.48 -3.03 -14.48
CA LEU A 384 -22.29 -1.86 -14.09
C LEU A 384 -21.59 -0.52 -14.38
N LEU A 385 -20.29 -0.52 -14.69
CA LEU A 385 -19.58 0.68 -15.12
C LEU A 385 -20.11 1.12 -16.49
N LYS A 386 -20.47 2.39 -16.64
CA LYS A 386 -20.81 2.93 -17.95
C LYS A 386 -19.58 2.94 -18.85
N SER A 387 -19.68 2.32 -20.05
CA SER A 387 -18.68 2.50 -21.10
C SER A 387 -18.94 3.87 -21.75
N LYS A 388 -17.88 4.65 -21.91
CA LYS A 388 -17.82 5.63 -22.98
C LYS A 388 -17.32 4.83 -24.21
N ASP A 389 -18.26 4.27 -24.96
CA ASP A 389 -18.01 3.75 -26.31
C ASP A 389 -17.94 4.90 -27.28
#